data_f8b0d95fd6f91d54084c4e8d54209a86
#
_entry.id   f8b0d95fd6f91d54084c4e8d54209a86
#
_cell.length_a   1.000
_cell.length_b   1.000
_cell.length_c   1.000
_cell.angle_alpha   90.00
_cell.angle_beta   90.00
_cell.angle_gamma   90.00
#
_symmetry.space_group_name_H-M   'P 1'
#
loop_
_entity.id
_entity.type
_entity.pdbx_description
1 polymer ?
#
loop_
_entity_poly.entity_id
_entity_poly.type
_entity_poly.pdbx_seq_one_letter_code
_entity_poly.pdbx_strand_id
1 'polypeptide(L)'
;MIRYRRDLDVYQFYSTPNQISYWKEIDEDKLQSAIDLFNKEIKWDRMWNVEDAKKRLKEGRLMVVLEIDDKLRGWYWLNYETQEAENLYVHEDFRNKGYGFGIISYILTAAKLRHLDHVWARVDEWNKTSQRLFERCGFKDVGRIYEPGG
;
A
#
# COMPACT_ATOMS: atom_id res chain seq x y z
N MET A 1 9.66 0.91 -14.28
CA MET A 1 8.63 0.30 -13.39
C MET A 1 7.58 -0.43 -14.19
N ILE A 2 7.07 -1.50 -13.63
CA ILE A 2 5.93 -2.22 -14.17
C ILE A 2 4.65 -1.59 -13.64
N ARG A 3 3.69 -1.35 -14.50
CA ARG A 3 2.37 -0.91 -14.11
C ARG A 3 1.44 -2.12 -14.05
N TYR A 4 0.84 -2.33 -12.89
CA TYR A 4 -0.14 -3.38 -12.66
C TYR A 4 -1.53 -2.78 -12.57
N ARG A 5 -2.52 -3.52 -13.06
CA ARG A 5 -3.93 -3.12 -13.01
C ARG A 5 -4.78 -4.25 -12.47
N ARG A 6 -5.67 -3.95 -11.55
CA ARG A 6 -6.71 -4.86 -11.05
C ARG A 6 -8.07 -4.29 -11.40
N ASP A 7 -8.77 -4.93 -12.32
CA ASP A 7 -10.17 -4.62 -12.58
C ASP A 7 -11.04 -5.15 -11.44
N LEU A 8 -12.09 -4.41 -11.08
CA LEU A 8 -12.90 -4.71 -9.90
C LEU A 8 -14.29 -5.25 -10.25
N ASP A 9 -14.62 -5.41 -11.51
CA ASP A 9 -15.90 -5.93 -11.98
C ASP A 9 -16.18 -7.37 -11.50
N VAL A 10 -15.13 -8.19 -11.38
CA VAL A 10 -15.19 -9.58 -10.92
C VAL A 10 -14.59 -9.75 -9.51
N TYR A 11 -14.42 -8.65 -8.77
CA TYR A 11 -13.81 -8.72 -7.45
C TYR A 11 -14.76 -9.34 -6.43
N GLN A 12 -14.25 -10.31 -5.67
CA GLN A 12 -14.94 -10.92 -4.53
C GLN A 12 -14.30 -10.41 -3.25
N PHE A 13 -15.12 -10.10 -2.24
CA PHE A 13 -14.63 -9.64 -0.94
C PHE A 13 -13.96 -10.79 -0.19
N TYR A 14 -12.78 -10.50 0.35
CA TYR A 14 -12.06 -11.41 1.23
C TYR A 14 -12.10 -10.90 2.66
N SER A 15 -12.17 -11.82 3.60
CA SER A 15 -11.96 -11.51 5.01
C SER A 15 -10.52 -11.09 5.24
N THR A 16 -10.31 -10.00 5.95
CA THR A 16 -8.96 -9.52 6.29
C THR A 16 -8.66 -9.72 7.77
N PRO A 17 -7.37 -9.91 8.15
CA PRO A 17 -6.99 -10.02 9.55
C PRO A 17 -7.39 -8.78 10.37
N ASN A 18 -7.69 -8.98 11.66
CA ASN A 18 -8.05 -7.89 12.56
C ASN A 18 -6.94 -6.84 12.72
N GLN A 19 -5.69 -7.20 12.43
CA GLN A 19 -4.54 -6.31 12.49
C GLN A 19 -4.53 -5.27 11.37
N ILE A 20 -5.39 -5.42 10.36
CA ILE A 20 -5.48 -4.51 9.22
C ILE A 20 -6.72 -3.64 9.38
N SER A 21 -6.52 -2.34 9.32
CA SER A 21 -7.57 -1.34 9.44
C SER A 21 -7.19 -0.09 8.65
N TYR A 22 -7.86 1.03 8.88
CA TYR A 22 -7.48 2.30 8.29
C TYR A 22 -7.44 3.38 9.38
N TRP A 23 -6.61 4.39 9.15
CA TRP A 23 -6.51 5.55 10.03
C TRP A 23 -7.29 6.73 9.48
N LYS A 24 -8.14 7.31 10.30
CA LYS A 24 -8.80 8.60 10.02
C LYS A 24 -7.91 9.77 10.40
N GLU A 25 -7.05 9.56 11.40
CA GLU A 25 -6.08 10.53 11.90
C GLU A 25 -4.75 9.86 12.08
N ILE A 26 -3.67 10.62 11.91
CA ILE A 26 -2.31 10.10 12.11
C ILE A 26 -2.00 10.01 13.61
N ASP A 27 -1.68 8.81 14.06
CA ASP A 27 -1.02 8.61 15.36
C ASP A 27 0.47 8.90 15.17
N GLU A 28 0.88 10.11 15.57
CA GLU A 28 2.22 10.61 15.27
C GLU A 28 3.33 9.75 15.89
N ASP A 29 3.16 9.29 17.12
CA ASP A 29 4.17 8.50 17.81
C ASP A 29 4.34 7.12 17.16
N LYS A 30 3.25 6.45 16.86
CA LYS A 30 3.28 5.16 16.15
C LYS A 30 3.89 5.29 14.77
N LEU A 31 3.49 6.33 14.03
CA LEU A 31 3.99 6.54 12.68
C LEU A 31 5.48 6.90 12.70
N GLN A 32 5.92 7.78 13.59
CA GLN A 32 7.34 8.16 13.67
C GLN A 32 8.23 6.95 13.98
N SER A 33 7.82 6.10 14.91
CA SER A 33 8.56 4.87 15.23
C SER A 33 8.67 3.94 14.02
N ALA A 34 7.58 3.79 13.27
CA ALA A 34 7.57 2.96 12.07
C ALA A 34 8.39 3.57 10.93
N ILE A 35 8.35 4.89 10.77
CA ILE A 35 9.15 5.61 9.76
C ILE A 35 10.65 5.46 10.06
N ASP A 36 11.05 5.54 11.31
CA ASP A 36 12.45 5.37 11.70
C ASP A 36 12.97 3.98 11.29
N LEU A 37 12.16 2.94 11.47
CA LEU A 37 12.49 1.59 11.00
C LEU A 37 12.52 1.51 9.47
N PHE A 38 11.53 2.10 8.82
CA PHE A 38 11.45 2.14 7.36
C PHE A 38 12.68 2.81 6.74
N ASN A 39 13.09 3.96 7.27
CA ASN A 39 14.23 4.70 6.75
C ASN A 39 15.57 3.98 6.98
N LYS A 40 15.66 3.11 7.99
CA LYS A 40 16.83 2.24 8.18
C LYS A 40 16.87 1.10 7.17
N GLU A 41 15.72 0.53 6.86
CA GLU A 41 15.60 -0.60 5.94
C GLU A 41 15.73 -0.17 4.49
N ILE A 42 15.06 0.92 4.13
CA ILE A 42 15.01 1.43 2.76
C ILE A 42 15.89 2.67 2.65
N LYS A 43 17.01 2.52 2.00
CA LYS A 43 17.98 3.60 1.79
C LYS A 43 17.59 4.39 0.54
N TRP A 44 16.58 5.26 0.70
CA TRP A 44 16.17 6.16 -0.36
C TRP A 44 16.78 7.55 -0.17
N ASP A 45 16.97 8.26 -1.24
CA ASP A 45 17.39 9.67 -1.21
C ASP A 45 16.34 10.56 -0.57
N ARG A 46 15.08 10.11 -0.59
CA ARG A 46 13.95 10.85 -0.06
C ARG A 46 13.44 10.23 1.23
N MET A 47 13.60 10.95 2.32
CA MET A 47 13.10 10.55 3.64
C MET A 47 11.58 10.72 3.69
N TRP A 48 10.89 9.69 4.16
CA TRP A 48 9.49 9.73 4.48
C TRP A 48 9.29 10.37 5.86
N ASN A 49 8.24 11.16 6.05
CA ASN A 49 7.99 11.84 7.33
C ASN A 49 6.50 11.95 7.66
N VAL A 50 6.22 12.28 8.93
CA VAL A 50 4.86 12.39 9.48
C VAL A 50 4.04 13.47 8.76
N GLU A 51 4.65 14.58 8.41
CA GLU A 51 3.96 15.69 7.74
C GLU A 51 3.45 15.29 6.35
N ASP A 52 4.21 14.47 5.62
CA ASP A 52 3.76 13.92 4.33
C ASP A 52 2.50 13.05 4.51
N ALA A 53 2.45 12.24 5.57
CA ALA A 53 1.29 11.41 5.86
C ALA A 53 0.07 12.25 6.21
N LYS A 54 0.22 13.26 7.05
CA LYS A 54 -0.86 14.20 7.38
C LYS A 54 -1.41 14.89 6.14
N LYS A 55 -0.52 15.34 5.27
CA LYS A 55 -0.91 15.99 4.01
C LYS A 55 -1.73 15.06 3.12
N ARG A 56 -1.29 13.81 2.98
CA ARG A 56 -2.02 12.82 2.17
C ARG A 56 -3.41 12.53 2.71
N LEU A 57 -3.56 12.38 4.03
CA LEU A 57 -4.89 12.21 4.63
C LEU A 57 -5.78 13.43 4.39
N LYS A 58 -5.23 14.62 4.53
CA LYS A 58 -5.95 15.87 4.28
C LYS A 58 -6.40 16.00 2.83
N GLU A 59 -5.62 15.46 1.90
CA GLU A 59 -5.95 15.42 0.47
C GLU A 59 -6.97 14.33 0.13
N GLY A 60 -7.47 13.59 1.11
CA GLY A 60 -8.52 12.58 0.94
C GLY A 60 -8.04 11.19 0.56
N ARG A 61 -6.74 10.91 0.67
CA ARG A 61 -6.22 9.55 0.44
C ARG A 61 -6.58 8.63 1.60
N LEU A 62 -6.80 7.37 1.29
CA LEU A 62 -7.00 6.32 2.30
C LEU A 62 -5.65 5.79 2.77
N MET A 63 -5.44 5.72 4.08
CA MET A 63 -4.29 5.05 4.67
C MET A 63 -4.72 3.76 5.32
N VAL A 64 -4.36 2.63 4.72
CA VAL A 64 -4.53 1.31 5.31
C VAL A 64 -3.30 1.01 6.16
N VAL A 65 -3.52 0.48 7.36
CA VAL A 65 -2.46 0.22 8.33
C VAL A 65 -2.48 -1.22 8.81
N LEU A 66 -1.29 -1.73 9.09
CA LEU A 66 -1.07 -2.99 9.78
C LEU A 66 -0.56 -2.68 11.18
N GLU A 67 -1.34 -3.02 12.21
CA GLU A 67 -0.93 -2.83 13.60
C GLU A 67 -0.83 -4.19 14.30
N ILE A 68 0.31 -4.46 14.91
CA ILE A 68 0.58 -5.68 15.67
C ILE A 68 1.21 -5.29 17.00
N ASP A 69 0.63 -5.79 18.10
CA ASP A 69 1.08 -5.47 19.45
C ASP A 69 1.11 -3.95 19.72
N ASP A 70 0.09 -3.26 19.24
CA ASP A 70 -0.09 -1.82 19.38
C ASP A 70 1.00 -0.98 18.70
N LYS A 71 1.68 -1.55 17.71
CA LYS A 71 2.71 -0.87 16.91
C LYS A 71 2.36 -0.93 15.44
N LEU A 72 2.68 0.16 14.72
CA LEU A 72 2.49 0.22 13.27
C LEU A 72 3.60 -0.59 12.59
N ARG A 73 3.20 -1.62 11.82
CA ARG A 73 4.12 -2.54 11.15
C ARG A 73 4.03 -2.51 9.63
N GLY A 74 3.11 -1.75 9.08
CA GLY A 74 2.97 -1.62 7.64
C GLY A 74 1.88 -0.64 7.28
N TRP A 75 1.88 -0.25 6.01
CA TRP A 75 0.89 0.67 5.45
C TRP A 75 0.75 0.49 3.95
N TYR A 76 -0.35 1.03 3.42
CA TYR A 76 -0.57 1.19 1.99
C TYR A 76 -1.57 2.33 1.78
N TRP A 77 -1.35 3.13 0.74
CA TRP A 77 -2.18 4.28 0.44
C TRP A 77 -3.00 4.05 -0.82
N LEU A 78 -4.24 4.54 -0.82
CA LEU A 78 -5.08 4.58 -2.03
C LEU A 78 -5.44 6.02 -2.34
N ASN A 79 -5.12 6.46 -3.55
CA ASN A 79 -5.56 7.72 -4.11
C ASN A 79 -6.84 7.45 -4.91
N TYR A 80 -7.99 7.93 -4.40
CA TYR A 80 -9.27 7.70 -5.05
C TYR A 80 -9.42 8.42 -6.40
N GLU A 81 -8.76 9.57 -6.59
CA GLU A 81 -8.83 10.33 -7.84
C GLU A 81 -8.09 9.64 -8.98
N THR A 82 -6.86 9.22 -8.73
CA THR A 82 -6.03 8.54 -9.73
C THR A 82 -6.29 7.04 -9.79
N GLN A 83 -6.97 6.49 -8.79
CA GLN A 83 -7.20 5.06 -8.61
C GLN A 83 -5.91 4.27 -8.41
N GLU A 84 -4.85 4.95 -7.95
CA GLU A 84 -3.54 4.34 -7.73
C GLU A 84 -3.33 4.01 -6.25
N ALA A 85 -2.88 2.77 -5.98
CA ALA A 85 -2.38 2.36 -4.69
C ALA A 85 -0.86 2.61 -4.64
N GLU A 86 -0.39 3.22 -3.55
CA GLU A 86 0.96 3.75 -3.44
C GLU A 86 1.64 3.36 -2.13
N ASN A 87 2.93 3.05 -2.22
CA ASN A 87 3.83 2.92 -1.06
C ASN A 87 3.44 1.79 -0.09
N LEU A 88 3.28 0.58 -0.62
CA LEU A 88 3.11 -0.61 0.22
C LEU A 88 4.38 -0.87 1.02
N TYR A 89 4.22 -1.01 2.33
CA TYR A 89 5.29 -1.40 3.22
C TYR A 89 4.78 -2.37 4.28
N VAL A 90 5.54 -3.43 4.51
CA VAL A 90 5.38 -4.33 5.65
C VAL A 90 6.76 -4.51 6.27
N HIS A 91 6.88 -4.26 7.58
CA HIS A 91 8.14 -4.41 8.30
C HIS A 91 8.69 -5.84 8.10
N GLU A 92 10.01 -5.96 7.92
CA GLU A 92 10.68 -7.21 7.56
C GLU A 92 10.35 -8.40 8.48
N ASP A 93 10.16 -8.17 9.78
CA ASP A 93 9.83 -9.21 10.76
C ASP A 93 8.43 -9.81 10.54
N PHE A 94 7.59 -9.14 9.75
CA PHE A 94 6.21 -9.55 9.51
C PHE A 94 5.94 -9.93 8.06
N ARG A 95 6.99 -10.04 7.24
CA ARG A 95 6.87 -10.50 5.84
C ARG A 95 6.68 -12.01 5.77
N ASN A 96 6.18 -12.48 4.63
CA ASN A 96 5.92 -13.91 4.35
C ASN A 96 4.91 -14.55 5.30
N LYS A 97 3.98 -13.75 5.86
CA LYS A 97 2.93 -14.18 6.77
C LYS A 97 1.52 -13.88 6.26
N GLY A 98 1.41 -13.42 5.02
CA GLY A 98 0.13 -13.10 4.39
C GLY A 98 -0.39 -11.68 4.64
N TYR A 99 0.29 -10.85 5.40
CA TYR A 99 -0.17 -9.49 5.70
C TYR A 99 -0.21 -8.59 4.45
N GLY A 100 0.77 -8.71 3.56
CA GLY A 100 0.76 -7.95 2.30
C GLY A 100 -0.47 -8.25 1.45
N PHE A 101 -0.83 -9.52 1.33
CA PHE A 101 -2.06 -9.94 0.65
C PHE A 101 -3.30 -9.34 1.33
N GLY A 102 -3.36 -9.36 2.66
CA GLY A 102 -4.47 -8.79 3.43
C GLY A 102 -4.60 -7.28 3.24
N ILE A 103 -3.49 -6.55 3.25
CA ILE A 103 -3.47 -5.10 3.03
C ILE A 103 -3.97 -4.75 1.62
N ILE A 104 -3.49 -5.45 0.60
CA ILE A 104 -3.94 -5.23 -0.78
C ILE A 104 -5.42 -5.56 -0.91
N SER A 105 -5.89 -6.66 -0.31
CA SER A 105 -7.31 -7.03 -0.33
C SER A 105 -8.18 -5.96 0.33
N TYR A 106 -7.70 -5.36 1.41
CA TYR A 106 -8.40 -4.25 2.07
C TYR A 106 -8.55 -3.04 1.14
N ILE A 107 -7.48 -2.67 0.45
CA ILE A 107 -7.47 -1.58 -0.54
C ILE A 107 -8.49 -1.86 -1.66
N LEU A 108 -8.49 -3.08 -2.20
CA LEU A 108 -9.40 -3.46 -3.30
C LEU A 108 -10.86 -3.42 -2.83
N THR A 109 -11.14 -3.88 -1.61
CA THR A 109 -12.46 -3.79 -1.00
C THR A 109 -12.91 -2.34 -0.86
N ALA A 110 -12.05 -1.48 -0.33
CA ALA A 110 -12.35 -0.06 -0.18
C ALA A 110 -12.62 0.62 -1.53
N ALA A 111 -11.80 0.30 -2.53
CA ALA A 111 -11.98 0.81 -3.89
C ALA A 111 -13.33 0.36 -4.49
N LYS A 112 -13.68 -0.91 -4.33
CA LYS A 112 -14.95 -1.45 -4.82
C LYS A 112 -16.15 -0.78 -4.13
N LEU A 113 -16.08 -0.56 -2.83
CA LEU A 113 -17.14 0.13 -2.07
C LEU A 113 -17.30 1.60 -2.49
N ARG A 114 -16.25 2.22 -2.99
CA ARG A 114 -16.28 3.58 -3.57
C ARG A 114 -16.62 3.60 -5.05
N HIS A 115 -17.02 2.45 -5.62
CA HIS A 115 -17.41 2.30 -7.03
C HIS A 115 -16.28 2.61 -8.03
N LEU A 116 -15.03 2.43 -7.64
CA LEU A 116 -13.92 2.46 -8.59
C LEU A 116 -14.00 1.20 -9.48
N ASP A 117 -13.67 1.34 -10.75
CA ASP A 117 -13.69 0.20 -11.68
C ASP A 117 -12.36 -0.55 -11.75
N HIS A 118 -11.27 0.07 -11.29
CA HIS A 118 -9.95 -0.56 -11.23
C HIS A 118 -9.04 0.11 -10.20
N VAL A 119 -7.94 -0.56 -9.91
CA VAL A 119 -6.83 -0.02 -9.09
C VAL A 119 -5.53 -0.24 -9.84
N TRP A 120 -4.70 0.79 -9.87
CA TRP A 120 -3.35 0.75 -10.40
C TRP A 120 -2.33 0.52 -9.29
N ALA A 121 -1.22 -0.13 -9.62
CA ALA A 121 -0.04 -0.20 -8.77
C ALA A 121 1.22 -0.13 -9.62
N ARG A 122 2.28 0.48 -9.10
CA ARG A 122 3.60 0.50 -9.74
C ARG A 122 4.55 -0.39 -8.96
N VAL A 123 5.30 -1.22 -9.64
CA VAL A 123 6.26 -2.13 -9.01
C VAL A 123 7.57 -2.07 -9.79
N ASP A 124 8.68 -1.95 -9.08
CA ASP A 124 10.00 -1.99 -9.69
C ASP A 124 10.28 -3.33 -10.37
N GLU A 125 10.93 -3.28 -11.52
CA GLU A 125 11.21 -4.50 -12.30
C GLU A 125 12.12 -5.48 -11.57
N TRP A 126 12.95 -5.00 -10.67
CA TRP A 126 13.82 -5.84 -9.84
C TRP A 126 13.08 -6.50 -8.67
N ASN A 127 11.91 -5.96 -8.27
CA ASN A 127 11.18 -6.42 -7.08
C ASN A 127 10.26 -7.61 -7.40
N LYS A 128 10.84 -8.78 -7.56
CA LYS A 128 10.11 -10.00 -7.94
C LYS A 128 9.12 -10.45 -6.88
N THR A 129 9.43 -10.23 -5.60
CA THR A 129 8.53 -10.56 -4.49
C THR A 129 7.23 -9.79 -4.58
N SER A 130 7.30 -8.46 -4.78
CA SER A 130 6.11 -7.64 -4.95
C SER A 130 5.34 -7.99 -6.22
N GLN A 131 6.03 -8.26 -7.32
CA GLN A 131 5.37 -8.67 -8.58
C GLN A 131 4.51 -9.91 -8.36
N ARG A 132 5.05 -10.95 -7.71
CA ARG A 132 4.30 -12.17 -7.40
C ARG A 132 3.11 -11.90 -6.49
N LEU A 133 3.29 -11.01 -5.51
CA LEU A 133 2.22 -10.64 -4.58
C LEU A 133 1.06 -9.97 -5.32
N PHE A 134 1.34 -8.99 -6.17
CA PHE A 134 0.30 -8.32 -6.95
C PHE A 134 -0.40 -9.27 -7.93
N GLU A 135 0.36 -10.15 -8.58
CA GLU A 135 -0.21 -11.16 -9.47
C GLU A 135 -1.14 -12.12 -8.72
N ARG A 136 -0.75 -12.54 -7.52
CA ARG A 136 -1.61 -13.36 -6.64
C ARG A 136 -2.89 -12.65 -6.22
N CYS A 137 -2.85 -11.32 -6.11
CA CYS A 137 -4.03 -10.50 -5.82
C CYS A 137 -4.89 -10.23 -7.07
N GLY A 138 -4.53 -10.79 -8.21
CA GLY A 138 -5.28 -10.65 -9.45
C GLY A 138 -4.92 -9.44 -10.31
N PHE A 139 -3.85 -8.74 -9.97
CA PHE A 139 -3.33 -7.67 -10.81
C PHE A 139 -2.65 -8.24 -12.06
N LYS A 140 -2.74 -7.51 -13.16
CA LYS A 140 -2.11 -7.87 -14.43
C LYS A 140 -1.10 -6.82 -14.83
N ASP A 141 0.05 -7.28 -15.33
CA ASP A 141 1.07 -6.42 -15.95
C ASP A 141 0.48 -5.80 -17.23
N VAL A 142 0.38 -4.48 -17.24
CA VAL A 142 -0.17 -3.73 -18.39
C VAL A 142 0.88 -2.85 -19.07
N GLY A 143 2.15 -3.07 -18.76
CA GLY A 143 3.23 -2.40 -19.46
C GLY A 143 4.26 -1.77 -18.55
N ARG A 144 5.10 -0.94 -19.15
CA ARG A 144 6.20 -0.24 -18.47
C ARG A 144 5.91 1.24 -18.37
N ILE A 145 6.32 1.82 -17.25
CA ILE A 145 6.26 3.25 -17.02
C ILE A 145 7.69 3.78 -17.02
N TYR A 146 7.93 4.79 -17.85
CA TYR A 146 9.18 5.51 -17.85
C TYR A 146 8.99 6.81 -17.09
N GLU A 147 9.78 7.00 -16.05
CA GLU A 147 9.77 8.26 -15.32
C GLU A 147 10.81 9.20 -15.91
N PRO A 148 10.45 10.48 -16.17
CA PRO A 148 11.40 11.48 -16.68
C PRO A 148 12.58 11.63 -15.71
N GLY A 149 13.80 11.54 -16.21
CA GLY A 149 15.02 11.65 -15.42
C GLY A 149 15.44 10.38 -14.70
N GLY A 150 14.68 9.30 -14.89
CA GLY A 150 15.00 7.99 -14.33
C GLY A 150 15.92 7.17 -15.21
#